data_152341546cf2107d46b0f0365234a4e0
#
_entry.id   152341546cf2107d46b0f0365234a4e0
#
_cell.length_a   1.000
_cell.length_b   1.000
_cell.length_c   1.000
_cell.angle_alpha   90.00
_cell.angle_beta   90.00
_cell.angle_gamma   90.00
#
_symmetry.space_group_name_H-M   'P 1'
#
loop_
_entity.id
_entity.type
_entity.pdbx_description
1 polymer ?
#
loop_
_entity_poly.entity_id
_entity_poly.type
_entity_poly.pdbx_seq_one_letter_code
_entity_poly.pdbx_strand_id
1 'polypeptide(L)'
;MGVQFTYFASIEHSNAATGTVIQFTYIIMILIYTAIFMHKKPQNYETISVICAFAGIFLIATHGRLNSLAISFPALFWGLISAVCFTIYCLYPQKLYNSYGLVNVIGWASLFASIILLLVTRTFTFPHMNIQILTASLAVAIVGSLIPFTIYGIGISILGSVKASLFVTVEPVTSALLTWLVLGTKFSGMDLAGFLLILGSIQMVAIQTFRNEKAIIQAEQARLP
;
A
#
# COMPACT_ATOMS: atom_id res chain seq x y z
N MET A 1 -10.59 2.82 -6.11
CA MET A 1 -10.52 4.22 -6.58
C MET A 1 -10.00 5.17 -5.51
N GLY A 2 -10.55 5.21 -4.28
CA GLY A 2 -10.00 6.07 -3.24
C GLY A 2 -8.50 5.87 -3.04
N VAL A 3 -8.04 4.63 -3.02
CA VAL A 3 -6.60 4.28 -2.92
C VAL A 3 -5.78 4.93 -4.04
N GLN A 4 -6.16 4.74 -5.29
CA GLN A 4 -5.39 5.24 -6.43
C GLN A 4 -5.42 6.76 -6.54
N PHE A 5 -6.61 7.37 -6.37
CA PHE A 5 -6.72 8.83 -6.41
C PHE A 5 -5.84 9.50 -5.36
N THR A 6 -5.95 9.07 -4.11
CA THR A 6 -5.17 9.64 -3.01
C THR A 6 -3.68 9.31 -3.12
N TYR A 7 -3.33 8.15 -3.68
CA TYR A 7 -1.95 7.78 -3.97
C TYR A 7 -1.32 8.71 -5.02
N PHE A 8 -2.00 8.91 -6.16
CA PHE A 8 -1.49 9.81 -7.19
C PHE A 8 -1.44 11.27 -6.71
N ALA A 9 -2.41 11.72 -5.90
CA ALA A 9 -2.35 13.04 -5.28
C ALA A 9 -1.13 13.18 -4.34
N SER A 10 -0.76 12.12 -3.61
CA SER A 10 0.47 12.12 -2.82
C SER A 10 1.73 12.22 -3.68
N ILE A 11 1.78 11.50 -4.81
CA ILE A 11 2.91 11.54 -5.75
C ILE A 11 3.05 12.92 -6.38
N GLU A 12 1.95 13.55 -6.78
CA GLU A 12 1.94 14.90 -7.37
C GLU A 12 2.62 15.92 -6.46
N HIS A 13 2.45 15.78 -5.15
CA HIS A 13 3.04 16.68 -4.16
C HIS A 13 4.39 16.21 -3.59
N SER A 14 4.90 15.05 -4.04
CA SER A 14 6.20 14.50 -3.60
C SER A 14 6.92 13.78 -4.74
N ASN A 15 7.01 12.47 -4.65
CA ASN A 15 7.52 11.57 -5.70
C ASN A 15 6.98 10.14 -5.49
N ALA A 16 7.13 9.29 -6.48
CA ALA A 16 6.61 7.93 -6.45
C ALA A 16 7.15 7.09 -5.27
N ALA A 17 8.45 7.22 -4.96
CA ALA A 17 9.05 6.47 -3.84
C ALA A 17 8.45 6.87 -2.50
N THR A 18 8.37 8.17 -2.22
CA THR A 18 7.83 8.71 -0.96
C THR A 18 6.34 8.36 -0.83
N GLY A 19 5.55 8.56 -1.88
CA GLY A 19 4.12 8.21 -1.88
C GLY A 19 3.89 6.74 -1.61
N THR A 20 4.68 5.85 -2.26
CA THR A 20 4.60 4.40 -2.06
C THR A 20 4.96 4.01 -0.63
N VAL A 21 6.07 4.51 -0.09
CA VAL A 21 6.50 4.15 1.28
C VAL A 21 5.46 4.60 2.32
N ILE A 22 4.90 5.80 2.18
CA ILE A 22 3.84 6.28 3.08
C ILE A 22 2.59 5.40 2.93
N GLN A 23 2.17 5.08 1.72
CA GLN A 23 1.02 4.20 1.49
C GLN A 23 1.20 2.83 2.15
N PHE A 24 2.40 2.25 2.11
CA PHE A 24 2.68 0.94 2.71
C PHE A 24 2.50 0.90 4.22
N THR A 25 2.37 2.04 4.89
CA THR A 25 1.96 2.08 6.30
C THR A 25 0.56 1.50 6.55
N TYR A 26 -0.22 1.20 5.47
CA TYR A 26 -1.48 0.48 5.59
C TYR A 26 -1.35 -0.85 6.36
N ILE A 27 -0.21 -1.54 6.26
CA ILE A 27 0.07 -2.78 7.00
C ILE A 27 0.03 -2.51 8.51
N ILE A 28 0.65 -1.40 8.93
CA ILE A 28 0.65 -0.96 10.33
C ILE A 28 -0.76 -0.55 10.78
N MET A 29 -1.52 0.10 9.90
CA MET A 29 -2.91 0.46 10.19
C MET A 29 -3.81 -0.79 10.35
N ILE A 30 -3.55 -1.87 9.59
CA ILE A 30 -4.23 -3.16 9.79
C ILE A 30 -3.93 -3.72 11.18
N LEU A 31 -2.67 -3.66 11.64
CA LEU A 31 -2.30 -4.11 13.00
C LEU A 31 -3.02 -3.29 14.07
N ILE A 32 -3.02 -1.98 13.94
CA ILE A 32 -3.73 -1.08 14.85
C ILE A 32 -5.24 -1.40 14.87
N TYR A 33 -5.83 -1.58 13.71
CA TYR A 33 -7.24 -1.93 13.58
C TYR A 33 -7.55 -3.27 14.28
N THR A 34 -6.74 -4.30 14.06
CA THR A 34 -6.93 -5.61 14.69
C THR A 34 -6.75 -5.55 16.21
N ALA A 35 -5.82 -4.75 16.71
CA ALA A 35 -5.61 -4.55 18.13
C ALA A 35 -6.81 -3.86 18.80
N ILE A 36 -7.33 -2.78 18.19
CA ILE A 36 -8.40 -1.96 18.77
C ILE A 36 -9.77 -2.63 18.59
N PHE A 37 -10.13 -3.00 17.36
CA PHE A 37 -11.50 -3.45 17.04
C PHE A 37 -11.70 -4.95 17.23
N MET A 38 -10.67 -5.76 17.02
CA MET A 38 -10.76 -7.19 17.24
C MET A 38 -10.28 -7.61 18.65
N HIS A 39 -9.90 -6.64 19.49
CA HIS A 39 -9.44 -6.85 20.89
C HIS A 39 -8.31 -7.90 20.99
N LYS A 40 -7.53 -8.09 19.93
CA LYS A 40 -6.36 -8.95 19.94
C LYS A 40 -5.20 -8.18 20.54
N LYS A 41 -4.63 -8.71 21.65
CA LYS A 41 -3.44 -8.10 22.25
C LYS A 41 -2.29 -8.11 21.22
N PRO A 42 -1.72 -6.94 20.88
CA PRO A 42 -0.60 -6.90 19.95
C PRO A 42 0.61 -7.64 20.54
N GLN A 43 1.31 -8.35 19.71
CA GLN A 43 2.55 -8.99 20.10
C GLN A 43 3.68 -7.95 20.15
N ASN A 44 4.76 -8.25 20.87
CA ASN A 44 5.85 -7.29 21.05
C ASN A 44 6.44 -6.79 19.70
N TYR A 45 6.58 -7.68 18.73
CA TYR A 45 7.08 -7.31 17.41
C TYR A 45 6.11 -6.37 16.66
N GLU A 46 4.79 -6.53 16.84
CA GLU A 46 3.79 -5.65 16.25
C GLU A 46 3.90 -4.24 16.84
N THR A 47 4.05 -4.15 18.16
CA THR A 47 4.22 -2.86 18.85
C THR A 47 5.51 -2.17 18.40
N ILE A 48 6.63 -2.91 18.31
CA ILE A 48 7.91 -2.37 17.82
C ILE A 48 7.76 -1.89 16.38
N SER A 49 7.09 -2.67 15.52
CA SER A 49 6.86 -2.30 14.12
C SER A 49 6.05 -1.00 13.98
N VAL A 50 5.01 -0.84 14.79
CA VAL A 50 4.22 0.41 14.82
C VAL A 50 5.10 1.61 15.18
N ILE A 51 5.92 1.49 16.24
CA ILE A 51 6.83 2.56 16.66
C ILE A 51 7.85 2.89 15.56
N CYS A 52 8.49 1.87 14.97
CA CYS A 52 9.45 2.06 13.89
C CYS A 52 8.82 2.72 12.65
N ALA A 53 7.59 2.33 12.29
CA ALA A 53 6.90 2.94 11.15
C ALA A 53 6.58 4.41 11.40
N PHE A 54 6.09 4.78 12.59
CA PHE A 54 5.86 6.18 12.93
C PHE A 54 7.16 7.00 12.98
N ALA A 55 8.25 6.44 13.52
CA ALA A 55 9.55 7.08 13.49
C ALA A 55 10.06 7.28 12.04
N GLY A 56 9.84 6.28 11.17
CA GLY A 56 10.19 6.38 9.75
C GLY A 56 9.40 7.45 9.02
N ILE A 57 8.08 7.53 9.23
CA ILE A 57 7.24 8.61 8.68
C ILE A 57 7.74 9.98 9.17
N PHE A 58 8.03 10.08 10.46
CA PHE A 58 8.54 11.32 11.05
C PHE A 58 9.86 11.76 10.39
N LEU A 59 10.81 10.84 10.18
CA LEU A 59 12.07 11.16 9.52
C LEU A 59 11.88 11.64 8.07
N ILE A 60 11.02 10.98 7.30
CA ILE A 60 10.71 11.39 5.91
C ILE A 60 10.02 12.75 5.91
N ALA A 61 9.06 12.95 6.82
CA ALA A 61 8.25 14.16 6.85
C ALA A 61 9.03 15.40 7.29
N THR A 62 10.03 15.25 8.16
CA THR A 62 10.71 16.38 8.81
C THR A 62 12.22 16.47 8.54
N HIS A 63 12.84 15.42 7.98
CA HIS A 63 14.30 15.23 7.94
C HIS A 63 14.94 15.43 9.32
N GLY A 64 14.23 15.00 10.38
CA GLY A 64 14.68 15.15 11.77
C GLY A 64 14.56 16.57 12.34
N ARG A 65 13.95 17.53 11.64
CA ARG A 65 13.75 18.91 12.11
C ARG A 65 12.33 19.09 12.62
N LEU A 66 12.16 19.36 13.91
CA LEU A 66 10.84 19.52 14.53
C LEU A 66 10.04 20.74 14.02
N ASN A 67 10.72 21.74 13.48
CA ASN A 67 10.12 23.03 13.13
C ASN A 67 9.83 23.20 11.62
N SER A 68 10.09 22.18 10.80
CA SER A 68 9.86 22.25 9.35
C SER A 68 9.47 20.89 8.78
N LEU A 69 8.53 20.88 7.86
CA LEU A 69 8.24 19.71 7.05
C LEU A 69 9.20 19.68 5.85
N ALA A 70 9.85 18.57 5.61
CA ALA A 70 10.72 18.34 4.46
C ALA A 70 9.93 17.96 3.20
N ILE A 71 8.80 17.32 3.41
CA ILE A 71 7.79 17.06 2.36
C ILE A 71 6.59 17.97 2.58
N SER A 72 5.87 18.27 1.51
CA SER A 72 4.67 19.10 1.63
C SER A 72 3.60 18.41 2.49
N PHE A 73 2.87 19.19 3.29
CA PHE A 73 1.76 18.68 4.08
C PHE A 73 0.72 17.92 3.21
N PRO A 74 0.36 18.39 2.00
CA PRO A 74 -0.54 17.64 1.12
C PRO A 74 0.00 16.25 0.74
N ALA A 75 1.31 16.10 0.49
CA ALA A 75 1.90 14.80 0.17
C ALA A 75 1.71 13.79 1.30
N LEU A 76 2.01 14.20 2.54
CA LEU A 76 1.84 13.37 3.72
C LEU A 76 0.36 13.04 3.96
N PHE A 77 -0.51 14.05 3.88
CA PHE A 77 -1.94 13.91 4.09
C PHE A 77 -2.57 12.92 3.10
N TRP A 78 -2.34 13.10 1.81
CA TRP A 78 -2.86 12.22 0.78
C TRP A 78 -2.28 10.81 0.86
N GLY A 79 -0.99 10.68 1.18
CA GLY A 79 -0.34 9.39 1.37
C GLY A 79 -0.93 8.59 2.54
N LEU A 80 -1.20 9.24 3.68
CA LEU A 80 -1.85 8.59 4.82
C LEU A 80 -3.32 8.24 4.54
N ILE A 81 -4.06 9.11 3.85
CA ILE A 81 -5.43 8.77 3.40
C ILE A 81 -5.39 7.57 2.46
N SER A 82 -4.41 7.49 1.56
CA SER A 82 -4.23 6.33 0.70
C SER A 82 -4.00 5.05 1.50
N ALA A 83 -3.18 5.11 2.54
CA ALA A 83 -2.96 3.98 3.45
C ALA A 83 -4.25 3.56 4.18
N VAL A 84 -5.07 4.50 4.65
CA VAL A 84 -6.39 4.21 5.24
C VAL A 84 -7.31 3.55 4.22
N CYS A 85 -7.42 4.10 3.01
CA CYS A 85 -8.23 3.52 1.93
C CYS A 85 -7.76 2.10 1.59
N PHE A 86 -6.45 1.87 1.56
CA PHE A 86 -5.88 0.55 1.28
C PHE A 86 -6.15 -0.44 2.43
N THR A 87 -6.10 0.02 3.68
CA THR A 87 -6.51 -0.77 4.85
C THR A 87 -7.96 -1.24 4.73
N ILE A 88 -8.87 -0.35 4.38
CA ILE A 88 -10.29 -0.68 4.14
C ILE A 88 -10.41 -1.68 2.98
N TYR A 89 -9.67 -1.46 1.89
CA TYR A 89 -9.64 -2.37 0.75
C TYR A 89 -9.14 -3.77 1.14
N CYS A 90 -8.18 -3.90 2.05
CA CYS A 90 -7.67 -5.20 2.50
C CYS A 90 -8.63 -5.93 3.44
N LEU A 91 -9.35 -5.20 4.29
CA LEU A 91 -10.18 -5.81 5.34
C LEU A 91 -11.62 -6.11 4.91
N TYR A 92 -12.22 -5.21 4.14
CA TYR A 92 -13.67 -5.25 3.89
C TYR A 92 -14.12 -6.23 2.81
N PRO A 93 -13.44 -6.35 1.64
CA PRO A 93 -13.98 -7.12 0.51
C PRO A 93 -13.74 -8.63 0.59
N GLN A 94 -13.02 -9.14 1.58
CA GLN A 94 -12.69 -10.59 1.64
C GLN A 94 -13.93 -11.49 1.59
N LYS A 95 -15.02 -11.10 2.27
CA LYS A 95 -16.28 -11.85 2.22
C LYS A 95 -16.89 -11.83 0.81
N LEU A 96 -16.79 -10.71 0.12
CA LEU A 96 -17.30 -10.55 -1.24
C LEU A 96 -16.46 -11.37 -2.24
N TYR A 97 -15.15 -11.40 -2.06
CA TYR A 97 -14.26 -12.20 -2.91
C TYR A 97 -14.59 -13.69 -2.86
N ASN A 98 -14.89 -14.21 -1.66
CA ASN A 98 -15.27 -15.60 -1.46
C ASN A 98 -16.64 -15.94 -2.08
N SER A 99 -17.58 -14.98 -2.10
CA SER A 99 -18.93 -15.22 -2.60
C SER A 99 -19.10 -15.00 -4.09
N TYR A 100 -18.40 -13.98 -4.66
CA TYR A 100 -18.62 -13.54 -6.05
C TYR A 100 -17.37 -13.62 -6.93
N GLY A 101 -16.24 -14.04 -6.36
CA GLY A 101 -14.96 -14.10 -7.06
C GLY A 101 -14.25 -12.75 -7.14
N LEU A 102 -12.92 -12.79 -7.06
CA LEU A 102 -12.07 -11.60 -7.01
C LEU A 102 -12.25 -10.67 -8.21
N VAL A 103 -12.22 -11.23 -9.42
CA VAL A 103 -12.26 -10.45 -10.67
C VAL A 103 -13.57 -9.71 -10.84
N ASN A 104 -14.70 -10.38 -10.53
CA ASN A 104 -16.03 -9.78 -10.61
C ASN A 104 -16.18 -8.62 -9.63
N VAL A 105 -15.76 -8.81 -8.37
CA VAL A 105 -15.87 -7.76 -7.35
C VAL A 105 -14.99 -6.56 -7.69
N ILE A 106 -13.74 -6.77 -8.13
CA ILE A 106 -12.85 -5.69 -8.53
C ILE A 106 -13.39 -4.97 -9.77
N GLY A 107 -13.91 -5.71 -10.76
CA GLY A 107 -14.47 -5.14 -11.98
C GLY A 107 -15.64 -4.21 -11.70
N TRP A 108 -16.64 -4.68 -10.97
CA TRP A 108 -17.81 -3.87 -10.59
C TRP A 108 -17.42 -2.70 -9.68
N ALA A 109 -16.56 -2.92 -8.70
CA ALA A 109 -16.08 -1.86 -7.82
C ALA A 109 -15.35 -0.76 -8.61
N SER A 110 -14.54 -1.12 -9.60
CA SER A 110 -13.84 -0.16 -10.47
C SER A 110 -14.81 0.63 -11.35
N LEU A 111 -15.84 -0.03 -11.87
CA LEU A 111 -16.88 0.61 -12.69
C LEU A 111 -17.66 1.64 -11.86
N PHE A 112 -18.22 1.25 -10.72
CA PHE A 112 -18.94 2.18 -9.83
C PHE A 112 -18.05 3.32 -9.37
N ALA A 113 -16.80 3.03 -9.02
CA ALA A 113 -15.86 4.04 -8.60
C ALA A 113 -15.51 5.04 -9.71
N SER A 114 -15.45 4.60 -10.98
CA SER A 114 -15.25 5.49 -12.13
C SER A 114 -16.43 6.44 -12.31
N ILE A 115 -17.66 5.92 -12.19
CA ILE A 115 -18.87 6.72 -12.27
C ILE A 115 -18.91 7.78 -11.14
N ILE A 116 -18.63 7.36 -9.91
CA ILE A 116 -18.61 8.27 -8.76
C ILE A 116 -17.54 9.36 -8.95
N LEU A 117 -16.34 8.99 -9.40
CA LEU A 117 -15.29 9.97 -9.64
C LEU A 117 -15.68 10.99 -10.71
N LEU A 118 -16.26 10.52 -11.80
CA LEU A 118 -16.76 11.39 -12.88
C LEU A 118 -17.79 12.40 -12.36
N LEU A 119 -18.73 11.94 -11.52
CA LEU A 119 -19.76 12.80 -10.93
C LEU A 119 -19.19 13.80 -9.91
N VAL A 120 -18.24 13.37 -9.08
CA VAL A 120 -17.63 14.22 -8.05
C VAL A 120 -16.71 15.27 -8.64
N THR A 121 -15.86 14.89 -9.59
CA THR A 121 -14.92 15.82 -10.22
C THR A 121 -15.60 16.71 -11.25
N ARG A 122 -16.81 16.37 -11.69
CA ARG A 122 -17.54 17.05 -12.78
C ARG A 122 -16.68 17.25 -14.03
N THR A 123 -15.68 16.41 -14.21
CA THR A 123 -14.74 16.49 -15.34
C THR A 123 -15.38 15.80 -16.56
N PHE A 124 -16.44 16.41 -17.10
CA PHE A 124 -17.04 15.98 -18.37
C PHE A 124 -16.31 16.55 -19.59
N THR A 125 -15.34 17.42 -19.37
CA THR A 125 -14.46 17.93 -20.42
C THR A 125 -13.30 16.98 -20.56
N PHE A 126 -13.32 16.18 -21.62
CA PHE A 126 -12.12 15.46 -22.05
C PHE A 126 -11.07 16.51 -22.45
N PRO A 127 -9.90 16.57 -21.80
CA PRO A 127 -8.79 17.37 -22.33
C PRO A 127 -8.56 16.92 -23.77
N HIS A 128 -8.01 17.79 -24.63
CA HIS A 128 -7.70 17.43 -26.02
C HIS A 128 -6.97 16.07 -26.04
N MET A 129 -7.74 15.01 -26.36
CA MET A 129 -7.26 13.62 -26.32
C MET A 129 -6.25 13.44 -27.46
N ASN A 130 -4.99 13.71 -27.13
CA ASN A 130 -3.88 13.32 -28.01
C ASN A 130 -3.65 11.80 -27.84
N ILE A 131 -3.20 11.15 -28.91
CA ILE A 131 -2.86 9.72 -28.92
C ILE A 131 -1.88 9.38 -27.78
N GLN A 132 -0.98 10.27 -27.42
CA GLN A 132 -0.01 10.10 -26.34
C GLN A 132 -0.70 10.02 -24.97
N ILE A 133 -1.69 10.86 -24.71
CA ILE A 133 -2.46 10.84 -23.45
C ILE A 133 -3.30 9.57 -23.37
N LEU A 134 -3.92 9.18 -24.48
CA LEU A 134 -4.72 7.95 -24.54
C LEU A 134 -3.85 6.71 -24.30
N THR A 135 -2.70 6.60 -24.97
CA THR A 135 -1.79 5.45 -24.79
C THR A 135 -1.19 5.40 -23.39
N ALA A 136 -0.80 6.54 -22.81
CA ALA A 136 -0.33 6.62 -21.43
C ALA A 136 -1.39 6.20 -20.43
N SER A 137 -2.63 6.69 -20.60
CA SER A 137 -3.76 6.32 -19.72
C SER A 137 -4.09 4.82 -19.81
N LEU A 138 -4.10 4.25 -21.01
CA LEU A 138 -4.30 2.82 -21.22
C LEU A 138 -3.15 1.99 -20.62
N ALA A 139 -1.91 2.44 -20.77
CA ALA A 139 -0.75 1.78 -20.17
C ALA A 139 -0.87 1.75 -18.62
N VAL A 140 -1.24 2.86 -17.99
CA VAL A 140 -1.47 2.91 -16.54
C VAL A 140 -2.65 2.02 -16.13
N ALA A 141 -3.74 2.02 -16.88
CA ALA A 141 -4.89 1.19 -16.57
C ALA A 141 -4.60 -0.31 -16.70
N ILE A 142 -3.89 -0.72 -17.75
CA ILE A 142 -3.61 -2.14 -18.02
C ILE A 142 -2.38 -2.59 -17.23
N VAL A 143 -1.23 -1.95 -17.44
CA VAL A 143 0.05 -2.38 -16.87
C VAL A 143 0.19 -1.95 -15.41
N GLY A 144 -0.31 -0.76 -15.06
CA GLY A 144 -0.22 -0.22 -13.70
C GLY A 144 -1.34 -0.70 -12.77
N SER A 145 -2.44 -1.23 -13.30
CA SER A 145 -3.58 -1.63 -12.45
C SER A 145 -4.06 -3.04 -12.74
N LEU A 146 -4.60 -3.30 -13.93
CA LEU A 146 -5.26 -4.57 -14.23
C LEU A 146 -4.33 -5.78 -14.05
N ILE A 147 -3.15 -5.75 -14.65
CA ILE A 147 -2.18 -6.85 -14.60
C ILE A 147 -1.68 -7.09 -13.17
N PRO A 148 -1.17 -6.08 -12.41
CA PRO A 148 -0.68 -6.29 -11.06
C PRO A 148 -1.75 -6.81 -10.10
N PHE A 149 -2.95 -6.25 -10.12
CA PHE A 149 -4.03 -6.72 -9.24
C PHE A 149 -4.47 -8.15 -9.57
N THR A 150 -4.49 -8.52 -10.85
CA THR A 150 -4.83 -9.88 -11.26
C THR A 150 -3.74 -10.87 -10.83
N ILE A 151 -2.47 -10.56 -11.09
CA ILE A 151 -1.32 -11.42 -10.69
C ILE A 151 -1.27 -11.54 -9.16
N TYR A 152 -1.48 -10.44 -8.44
CA TYR A 152 -1.51 -10.44 -6.97
C TYR A 152 -2.66 -11.30 -6.43
N GLY A 153 -3.85 -11.19 -7.01
CA GLY A 153 -5.00 -12.03 -6.67
C GLY A 153 -4.75 -13.52 -6.91
N ILE A 154 -4.13 -13.87 -8.04
CA ILE A 154 -3.67 -15.24 -8.33
C ILE A 154 -2.60 -15.69 -7.31
N GLY A 155 -1.63 -14.81 -7.01
CA GLY A 155 -0.62 -15.06 -5.99
C GLY A 155 -1.22 -15.39 -4.62
N ILE A 156 -2.23 -14.64 -4.20
CA ILE A 156 -2.96 -14.91 -2.94
C ILE A 156 -3.64 -16.29 -3.00
N SER A 157 -4.27 -16.64 -4.12
CA SER A 157 -4.98 -17.92 -4.24
C SER A 157 -4.06 -19.14 -4.21
N ILE A 158 -2.81 -19.00 -4.70
CA ILE A 158 -1.83 -20.09 -4.77
C ILE A 158 -0.96 -20.16 -3.51
N LEU A 159 -0.47 -19.02 -3.05
CA LEU A 159 0.54 -18.93 -1.99
C LEU A 159 -0.06 -18.60 -0.61
N GLY A 160 -1.31 -18.14 -0.58
CA GLY A 160 -1.94 -17.55 0.59
C GLY A 160 -1.56 -16.07 0.76
N SER A 161 -2.39 -15.32 1.49
CA SER A 161 -2.26 -13.87 1.64
C SER A 161 -0.93 -13.44 2.28
N VAL A 162 -0.44 -14.20 3.27
CA VAL A 162 0.81 -13.88 3.98
C VAL A 162 2.02 -13.98 3.06
N LYS A 163 2.15 -15.06 2.30
CA LYS A 163 3.28 -15.22 1.36
C LYS A 163 3.19 -14.19 0.22
N ALA A 164 2.00 -13.98 -0.32
CA ALA A 164 1.80 -12.98 -1.36
C ALA A 164 2.17 -11.57 -0.89
N SER A 165 1.84 -11.18 0.34
CA SER A 165 2.18 -9.87 0.90
C SER A 165 3.69 -9.65 1.07
N LEU A 166 4.48 -10.71 1.30
CA LEU A 166 5.95 -10.60 1.35
C LEU A 166 6.53 -10.17 0.00
N PHE A 167 5.99 -10.67 -1.11
CA PHE A 167 6.45 -10.27 -2.45
C PHE A 167 6.09 -8.81 -2.77
N VAL A 168 4.97 -8.30 -2.26
CA VAL A 168 4.56 -6.90 -2.48
C VAL A 168 5.52 -5.91 -1.81
N THR A 169 6.22 -6.31 -0.76
CA THR A 169 7.21 -5.43 -0.10
C THR A 169 8.43 -5.08 -0.97
N VAL A 170 8.59 -5.73 -2.11
CA VAL A 170 9.57 -5.35 -3.14
C VAL A 170 9.15 -4.05 -3.85
N GLU A 171 7.86 -3.73 -3.91
CA GLU A 171 7.33 -2.56 -4.60
C GLU A 171 7.93 -1.22 -4.13
N PRO A 172 7.97 -0.89 -2.82
CA PRO A 172 8.59 0.37 -2.38
C PRO A 172 10.08 0.45 -2.70
N VAL A 173 10.80 -0.68 -2.67
CA VAL A 173 12.22 -0.72 -3.02
C VAL A 173 12.43 -0.44 -4.50
N THR A 174 11.65 -1.09 -5.36
CA THR A 174 11.71 -0.85 -6.82
C THR A 174 11.24 0.55 -7.18
N SER A 175 10.21 1.08 -6.50
CA SER A 175 9.75 2.46 -6.70
C SER A 175 10.83 3.47 -6.34
N ALA A 176 11.53 3.30 -5.22
CA ALA A 176 12.64 4.16 -4.83
C ALA A 176 13.80 4.10 -5.84
N LEU A 177 14.18 2.88 -6.27
CA LEU A 177 15.24 2.67 -7.23
C LEU A 177 14.93 3.32 -8.59
N LEU A 178 13.71 3.09 -9.12
CA LEU A 178 13.28 3.68 -10.38
C LEU A 178 13.16 5.21 -10.30
N THR A 179 12.65 5.74 -9.19
CA THR A 179 12.57 7.19 -8.96
C THR A 179 13.97 7.82 -8.97
N TRP A 180 14.95 7.16 -8.39
CA TRP A 180 16.35 7.61 -8.43
C TRP A 180 16.95 7.51 -9.82
N LEU A 181 16.82 6.36 -10.50
CA LEU A 181 17.44 6.09 -11.79
C LEU A 181 16.78 6.86 -12.94
N VAL A 182 15.45 6.93 -12.98
CA VAL A 182 14.70 7.48 -14.13
C VAL A 182 14.40 8.96 -13.95
N LEU A 183 14.00 9.36 -12.73
CA LEU A 183 13.62 10.74 -12.43
C LEU A 183 14.77 11.57 -11.85
N GLY A 184 15.93 10.96 -11.57
CA GLY A 184 17.09 11.66 -10.99
C GLY A 184 16.85 12.24 -9.60
N THR A 185 15.81 11.77 -8.88
CA THR A 185 15.45 12.27 -7.56
C THR A 185 16.54 11.93 -6.55
N LYS A 186 17.04 12.95 -5.85
CA LYS A 186 18.05 12.76 -4.80
C LYS A 186 17.35 12.56 -3.46
N PHE A 187 17.60 11.43 -2.84
CA PHE A 187 17.14 11.15 -1.47
C PHE A 187 18.18 11.65 -0.46
N SER A 188 17.72 12.27 0.59
CA SER A 188 18.58 12.62 1.72
C SER A 188 18.89 11.39 2.57
N GLY A 189 19.93 11.45 3.43
CA GLY A 189 20.20 10.38 4.38
C GLY A 189 19.04 10.11 5.34
N MET A 190 18.22 11.13 5.65
CA MET A 190 17.04 10.99 6.50
C MET A 190 15.88 10.29 5.77
N ASP A 191 15.71 10.54 4.46
CA ASP A 191 14.74 9.79 3.65
C ASP A 191 15.08 8.31 3.63
N LEU A 192 16.35 7.98 3.39
CA LEU A 192 16.82 6.59 3.38
C LEU A 192 16.63 5.91 4.75
N ALA A 193 16.96 6.60 5.83
CA ALA A 193 16.74 6.09 7.18
C ALA A 193 15.24 5.85 7.46
N GLY A 194 14.38 6.79 7.06
CA GLY A 194 12.93 6.67 7.17
C GLY A 194 12.38 5.50 6.34
N PHE A 195 12.85 5.34 5.10
CA PHE A 195 12.49 4.21 4.25
C PHE A 195 12.89 2.88 4.90
N LEU A 196 14.12 2.77 5.40
CA LEU A 196 14.61 1.56 6.06
C LEU A 196 13.80 1.22 7.32
N LEU A 197 13.42 2.21 8.13
CA LEU A 197 12.58 1.98 9.31
C LEU A 197 11.18 1.48 8.93
N ILE A 198 10.52 2.09 7.94
CA ILE A 198 9.20 1.66 7.50
C ILE A 198 9.27 0.27 6.87
N LEU A 199 10.19 0.06 5.92
CA LEU A 199 10.32 -1.23 5.25
C LEU A 199 10.75 -2.33 6.21
N GLY A 200 11.68 -2.04 7.13
CA GLY A 200 12.11 -2.97 8.17
C GLY A 200 10.96 -3.35 9.11
N SER A 201 10.11 -2.40 9.48
CA SER A 201 8.93 -2.67 10.30
C SER A 201 7.93 -3.58 9.60
N ILE A 202 7.67 -3.33 8.32
CA ILE A 202 6.79 -4.13 7.48
C ILE A 202 7.33 -5.56 7.34
N GLN A 203 8.63 -5.70 7.02
CA GLN A 203 9.28 -6.99 6.90
C GLN A 203 9.25 -7.78 8.21
N MET A 204 9.46 -7.12 9.34
CA MET A 204 9.40 -7.78 10.65
C MET A 204 8.01 -8.37 10.91
N VAL A 205 6.94 -7.63 10.64
CA VAL A 205 5.57 -8.12 10.76
C VAL A 205 5.33 -9.29 9.83
N ALA A 206 5.68 -9.14 8.55
CA ALA A 206 5.45 -10.17 7.54
C ALA A 206 6.17 -11.49 7.88
N ILE A 207 7.44 -11.44 8.29
CA ILE A 207 8.23 -12.63 8.66
C ILE A 207 7.65 -13.31 9.90
N GLN A 208 7.30 -12.54 10.93
CA GLN A 208 6.76 -13.12 12.17
C GLN A 208 5.37 -13.72 11.97
N THR A 209 4.51 -13.07 11.19
CA THR A 209 3.20 -13.62 10.82
C THR A 209 3.37 -14.96 10.09
N PHE A 210 4.30 -15.03 9.14
CA PHE A 210 4.61 -16.26 8.41
C PHE A 210 5.14 -17.38 9.33
N ARG A 211 6.03 -17.03 10.29
CA ARG A 211 6.54 -18.00 11.27
C ARG A 211 5.44 -18.56 12.16
N ASN A 212 4.56 -17.68 12.63
CA ASN A 212 3.44 -18.09 13.48
C ASN A 212 2.46 -19.01 12.73
N GLU A 213 2.13 -18.69 11.48
CA GLU A 213 1.27 -19.53 10.64
C GLU A 213 1.90 -20.91 10.41
N LYS A 214 3.18 -20.96 10.09
CA LYS A 214 3.91 -22.23 9.92
C LYS A 214 3.93 -23.06 11.21
N ALA A 215 4.11 -22.45 12.37
CA ALA A 215 4.10 -23.12 13.65
C ALA A 215 2.70 -23.73 13.98
N ILE A 216 1.63 -23.00 13.63
CA ILE A 216 0.25 -23.49 13.82
C ILE A 216 0.00 -24.71 12.93
N ILE A 217 0.38 -24.65 11.65
CA ILE A 217 0.21 -25.78 10.70
C ILE A 217 0.99 -27.01 11.19
N GLN A 218 2.23 -26.84 11.64
CA GLN A 218 3.03 -27.94 12.18
C GLN A 218 2.43 -28.55 13.45
N ALA A 219 1.90 -27.72 14.34
CA ALA A 219 1.25 -28.18 15.55
C ALA A 219 -0.07 -28.95 15.25
N GLU A 220 -0.78 -28.56 14.21
CA GLU A 220 -2.00 -29.23 13.76
C GLU A 220 -1.68 -30.57 13.10
N GLN A 221 -0.66 -30.64 12.27
CA GLN A 221 -0.17 -31.89 11.65
C GLN A 221 0.35 -32.89 12.70
N ALA A 222 0.98 -32.42 13.77
CA ALA A 222 1.46 -33.27 14.86
C ALA A 222 0.35 -33.83 15.77
N ARG A 223 -0.89 -33.30 15.64
CA ARG A 223 -2.07 -33.76 16.38
C ARG A 223 -2.93 -34.77 15.61
N LEU A 224 -2.65 -34.92 14.31
CA LEU A 224 -3.32 -35.93 13.48
C LEU A 224 -2.65 -37.29 13.76
N PRO A 225 -3.45 -38.34 14.09
CA PRO A 225 -2.92 -39.67 14.41
C PRO A 225 -2.25 -40.33 13.23
#